data_a9e72fc04d1c8fe12ee9fc59630589d1
#
_entry.id   a9e72fc04d1c8fe12ee9fc59630589d1
#
_cell.length_a   1.000
_cell.length_b   1.000
_cell.length_c   1.000
_cell.angle_alpha   90.00
_cell.angle_beta   90.00
_cell.angle_gamma   90.00
#
_symmetry.space_group_name_H-M   'P 1'
#
loop_
_entity.id
_entity.type
_entity.pdbx_description
1 polymer ?
#
loop_
_entity_poly.entity_id
_entity_poly.type
_entity_poly.pdbx_seq_one_letter_code
_entity_poly.pdbx_strand_id
1 'polypeptide(L)'
;MKIIQVFAICSLLAAASAVNAQVTIPTNLDHFNCYLAPGPIQPGSMLLQDQFDIAPPSSVFLPGLFESITDLRTLLFCNPTQKTTASGATNKILHPDAHLLMYFINPQASIPRRVAIENQFGAAVLETGRAVILAVPTGKAVVSANSTVPPLPPIPAPQELDHFKCYEAGGRNINAVVTLGDQFRAANTQVLRPALFCNPTTKTLLNATTGAAVTTPIEHPLSHLTCYLTTPVAFQGTVTYNNQFVTPGTFPTLTLSQSEFLCVPSAKVRWLVIPPPAVSSGPPAGS
;
A
#
# COMPACT_ATOMS: atom_id res chain seq x y z
N MET A 1 58.73 -31.50 42.56
CA MET A 1 57.92 -32.00 41.42
C MET A 1 56.68 -31.16 41.31
N LYS A 2 56.62 -30.15 40.41
CA LYS A 2 55.48 -29.24 40.21
C LYS A 2 54.70 -29.73 39.03
N ILE A 3 53.41 -30.08 39.26
CA ILE A 3 52.48 -30.48 38.22
C ILE A 3 51.81 -29.23 37.67
N ILE A 4 52.05 -28.92 36.39
CA ILE A 4 51.36 -27.83 35.68
C ILE A 4 50.10 -28.41 35.04
N GLN A 5 48.92 -27.99 35.51
CA GLN A 5 47.64 -28.25 34.86
C GLN A 5 47.42 -27.28 33.71
N VAL A 6 47.34 -27.81 32.51
CA VAL A 6 46.98 -27.02 31.32
C VAL A 6 45.45 -27.09 31.19
N PHE A 7 44.78 -25.95 31.36
CA PHE A 7 43.35 -25.81 31.06
C PHE A 7 43.20 -25.51 29.54
N ALA A 8 42.60 -26.47 28.84
CA ALA A 8 42.19 -26.29 27.45
C ALA A 8 40.84 -25.55 27.46
N ILE A 9 40.80 -24.29 27.03
CA ILE A 9 39.58 -23.51 26.80
C ILE A 9 39.06 -23.90 25.42
N CYS A 10 37.98 -24.70 25.41
CA CYS A 10 37.24 -25.04 24.18
C CYS A 10 36.27 -23.93 23.87
N SER A 11 36.66 -23.04 22.94
CA SER A 11 35.76 -21.98 22.44
C SER A 11 34.73 -22.57 21.49
N LEU A 12 33.51 -22.78 21.92
CA LEU A 12 32.37 -23.06 21.03
C LEU A 12 32.01 -21.77 20.26
N LEU A 13 32.40 -21.71 19.00
CA LEU A 13 31.83 -20.78 18.04
C LEU A 13 30.40 -21.24 17.70
N ALA A 14 29.40 -20.63 18.31
CA ALA A 14 28.01 -20.77 17.86
C ALA A 14 27.86 -20.03 16.53
N ALA A 15 27.89 -20.77 15.42
CA ALA A 15 27.50 -20.24 14.12
C ALA A 15 25.98 -19.96 14.17
N ALA A 16 25.62 -18.70 14.33
CA ALA A 16 24.26 -18.24 14.13
C ALA A 16 23.91 -18.41 12.65
N SER A 17 23.24 -19.49 12.31
CA SER A 17 22.63 -19.67 10.99
C SER A 17 21.56 -18.58 10.83
N ALA A 18 21.85 -17.51 10.09
CA ALA A 18 20.84 -16.59 9.64
C ALA A 18 19.87 -17.36 8.74
N VAL A 19 18.73 -17.72 9.28
CA VAL A 19 17.62 -18.23 8.47
C VAL A 19 17.18 -17.05 7.59
N ASN A 20 17.67 -17.04 6.34
CA ASN A 20 17.09 -16.19 5.32
C ASN A 20 15.67 -16.69 5.06
N ALA A 21 14.68 -16.15 5.77
CA ALA A 21 13.29 -16.32 5.40
C ALA A 21 13.16 -15.85 3.96
N GLN A 22 12.89 -16.78 3.04
CA GLN A 22 12.65 -16.46 1.64
C GLN A 22 11.37 -15.62 1.59
N VAL A 23 11.51 -14.33 1.35
CA VAL A 23 10.39 -13.42 1.22
C VAL A 23 9.73 -13.71 -0.13
N THR A 24 8.52 -14.26 -0.10
CA THR A 24 7.77 -14.61 -1.31
C THR A 24 6.79 -13.51 -1.68
N ILE A 25 6.52 -13.38 -3.00
CA ILE A 25 5.44 -12.50 -3.49
C ILE A 25 4.12 -13.00 -2.90
N PRO A 26 3.28 -12.14 -2.30
CA PRO A 26 1.98 -12.55 -1.78
C PRO A 26 1.13 -13.22 -2.85
N THR A 27 0.62 -14.41 -2.57
CA THR A 27 -0.22 -15.19 -3.49
C THR A 27 -1.71 -15.07 -3.19
N ASN A 28 -2.07 -14.46 -2.07
CA ASN A 28 -3.44 -14.22 -1.59
C ASN A 28 -3.94 -12.80 -1.88
N LEU A 29 -3.20 -12.00 -2.62
CA LEU A 29 -3.53 -10.61 -2.93
C LEU A 29 -3.67 -10.44 -4.44
N ASP A 30 -4.77 -9.82 -4.87
CA ASP A 30 -5.03 -9.54 -6.26
C ASP A 30 -4.21 -8.39 -6.83
N HIS A 31 -4.14 -8.31 -8.14
CA HIS A 31 -3.75 -7.11 -8.86
C HIS A 31 -4.94 -6.16 -8.90
N PHE A 32 -4.67 -4.86 -8.88
CA PHE A 32 -5.73 -3.86 -8.94
C PHE A 32 -5.50 -2.89 -10.09
N ASN A 33 -6.55 -2.71 -10.91
CA ASN A 33 -6.64 -1.63 -11.89
C ASN A 33 -7.39 -0.46 -11.25
N CYS A 34 -6.74 0.70 -11.13
CA CYS A 34 -7.26 1.82 -10.37
C CYS A 34 -7.70 2.97 -11.29
N TYR A 35 -8.92 3.42 -11.09
CA TYR A 35 -9.61 4.46 -11.84
C TYR A 35 -9.65 5.76 -11.03
N LEU A 36 -9.48 6.89 -11.69
CA LEU A 36 -9.74 8.18 -11.06
C LEU A 36 -11.20 8.24 -10.60
N ALA A 37 -11.37 8.58 -9.34
CA ALA A 37 -12.64 8.63 -8.64
C ALA A 37 -12.71 9.84 -7.70
N PRO A 38 -12.55 11.08 -8.21
CA PRO A 38 -12.59 12.26 -7.36
C PRO A 38 -13.96 12.38 -6.67
N GLY A 39 -13.94 12.55 -5.38
CA GLY A 39 -15.13 12.66 -4.56
C GLY A 39 -14.99 13.70 -3.45
N PRO A 40 -16.03 13.86 -2.63
CA PRO A 40 -16.03 14.82 -1.53
C PRO A 40 -14.96 14.48 -0.49
N ILE A 41 -14.55 15.50 0.26
CA ILE A 41 -13.74 15.32 1.46
C ILE A 41 -14.65 14.70 2.52
N GLN A 42 -14.16 13.63 3.14
CA GLN A 42 -14.83 12.98 4.26
C GLN A 42 -14.08 13.32 5.54
N PRO A 43 -14.75 13.84 6.57
CA PRO A 43 -14.11 14.05 7.85
C PRO A 43 -13.77 12.70 8.46
N GLY A 44 -12.58 12.56 8.99
CA GLY A 44 -12.14 11.37 9.69
C GLY A 44 -11.12 11.75 10.76
N SER A 45 -11.14 11.06 11.88
CA SER A 45 -10.07 11.15 12.87
C SER A 45 -9.57 9.74 13.11
N MET A 46 -8.34 9.49 12.68
CA MET A 46 -7.75 8.16 12.80
C MET A 46 -6.25 8.20 12.96
N LEU A 47 -5.74 7.14 13.54
CA LEU A 47 -4.31 6.87 13.64
C LEU A 47 -3.96 5.72 12.70
N LEU A 48 -2.89 5.86 11.95
CA LEU A 48 -2.34 4.83 11.07
C LEU A 48 -0.98 4.40 11.58
N GLN A 49 -0.72 3.08 11.58
CA GLN A 49 0.56 2.52 11.95
C GLN A 49 0.91 1.34 11.06
N ASP A 50 2.07 1.38 10.45
CA ASP A 50 2.60 0.30 9.66
C ASP A 50 4.06 -0.04 10.03
N GLN A 51 4.69 -0.90 9.24
CA GLN A 51 6.05 -1.35 9.49
C GLN A 51 7.11 -0.24 9.40
N PHE A 52 6.80 0.89 8.76
CA PHE A 52 7.70 2.03 8.66
C PHE A 52 7.65 2.94 9.89
N ASP A 53 6.62 2.82 10.71
CA ASP A 53 6.46 3.58 11.96
C ASP A 53 7.15 2.87 13.13
N ILE A 54 7.56 1.61 12.96
CA ILE A 54 8.29 0.85 13.95
C ILE A 54 9.78 1.12 13.73
N ALA A 55 10.43 1.70 14.73
CA ALA A 55 11.87 1.92 14.70
C ALA A 55 12.62 0.59 14.52
N PRO A 56 13.63 0.49 13.63
CA PRO A 56 14.48 -0.69 13.59
C PRO A 56 15.16 -0.90 14.96
N PRO A 57 15.43 -2.16 15.35
CA PRO A 57 15.93 -2.51 16.71
C PRO A 57 17.24 -1.82 17.12
N SER A 58 17.92 -1.16 16.19
CA SER A 58 19.19 -0.46 16.41
C SER A 58 19.07 1.07 16.49
N SER A 59 17.90 1.65 16.32
CA SER A 59 17.72 3.11 16.37
C SER A 59 17.15 3.52 17.71
N VAL A 60 17.72 4.59 18.27
CA VAL A 60 17.20 5.33 19.42
C VAL A 60 15.71 5.56 19.20
N PHE A 61 14.89 5.14 20.15
CA PHE A 61 13.45 5.26 20.19
C PHE A 61 12.97 6.60 19.62
N LEU A 62 12.51 6.60 18.38
CA LEU A 62 11.56 7.61 17.97
C LEU A 62 10.20 7.09 18.43
N PRO A 63 9.51 7.81 19.33
CA PRO A 63 8.15 7.41 19.71
C PRO A 63 7.35 7.23 18.44
N GLY A 64 6.63 6.10 18.29
CA GLY A 64 5.89 5.74 17.10
C GLY A 64 5.09 6.95 16.62
N LEU A 65 5.43 7.44 15.45
CA LEU A 65 4.73 8.52 14.79
C LEU A 65 3.39 7.95 14.34
N PHE A 66 2.39 7.99 15.23
CA PHE A 66 1.00 7.82 14.82
C PHE A 66 0.65 9.00 13.92
N GLU A 67 0.35 8.73 12.68
CA GLU A 67 -0.16 9.76 11.79
C GLU A 67 -1.63 10.01 12.10
N SER A 68 -1.93 11.19 12.57
CA SER A 68 -3.31 11.64 12.76
C SER A 68 -3.86 12.16 11.43
N ILE A 69 -4.84 11.48 10.89
CA ILE A 69 -5.51 11.86 9.65
C ILE A 69 -6.85 12.50 10.01
N THR A 70 -7.09 13.71 9.52
CA THR A 70 -8.34 14.45 9.79
C THR A 70 -9.24 14.58 8.57
N ASP A 71 -8.66 14.52 7.36
CA ASP A 71 -9.39 14.70 6.11
C ASP A 71 -9.03 13.61 5.12
N LEU A 72 -10.06 13.01 4.53
CA LEU A 72 -9.96 11.98 3.51
C LEU A 72 -10.58 12.50 2.21
N ARG A 73 -9.78 12.63 1.18
CA ARG A 73 -10.29 12.97 -0.16
C ARG A 73 -10.24 11.74 -1.04
N THR A 74 -11.39 11.29 -1.52
CA THR A 74 -11.46 10.20 -2.48
C THR A 74 -10.69 10.53 -3.74
N LEU A 75 -9.83 9.62 -4.18
CA LEU A 75 -8.93 9.83 -5.32
C LEU A 75 -9.05 8.72 -6.37
N LEU A 76 -8.92 7.47 -5.96
CA LEU A 76 -8.91 6.31 -6.86
C LEU A 76 -9.85 5.22 -6.36
N PHE A 77 -10.53 4.56 -7.30
CA PHE A 77 -11.25 3.33 -7.06
C PHE A 77 -10.56 2.18 -7.78
N CYS A 78 -10.16 1.14 -7.04
CA CYS A 78 -9.36 0.04 -7.54
C CYS A 78 -10.16 -1.25 -7.58
N ASN A 79 -10.28 -1.84 -8.77
CA ASN A 79 -10.89 -3.16 -8.97
C ASN A 79 -9.82 -4.24 -8.99
N PRO A 80 -10.10 -5.43 -8.43
CA PRO A 80 -9.34 -6.63 -8.77
C PRO A 80 -9.28 -6.79 -10.28
N THR A 81 -8.10 -7.10 -10.82
CA THR A 81 -7.90 -7.19 -12.26
C THR A 81 -7.10 -8.42 -12.65
N GLN A 82 -7.57 -9.09 -13.70
CA GLN A 82 -6.74 -10.04 -14.43
C GLN A 82 -5.69 -9.27 -15.20
N LYS A 83 -4.46 -9.72 -15.15
CA LYS A 83 -3.36 -9.15 -15.91
C LYS A 83 -2.75 -10.21 -16.82
N THR A 84 -2.66 -9.90 -18.12
CA THR A 84 -1.99 -10.73 -19.12
C THR A 84 -0.79 -9.97 -19.69
N THR A 85 0.38 -10.59 -19.67
CA THR A 85 1.60 -10.03 -20.25
C THR A 85 1.64 -10.25 -21.76
N ALA A 86 2.53 -9.55 -22.46
CA ALA A 86 2.75 -9.75 -23.90
C ALA A 86 3.20 -11.20 -24.25
N SER A 87 3.81 -11.93 -23.31
CA SER A 87 4.17 -13.34 -23.47
C SER A 87 3.00 -14.31 -23.24
N GLY A 88 1.81 -13.81 -22.89
CA GLY A 88 0.62 -14.61 -22.62
C GLY A 88 0.50 -15.11 -21.17
N ALA A 89 1.48 -14.83 -20.30
CA ALA A 89 1.36 -15.18 -18.88
C ALA A 89 0.23 -14.37 -18.22
N THR A 90 -0.68 -15.07 -17.54
CA THR A 90 -1.89 -14.47 -16.97
C THR A 90 -1.96 -14.69 -15.46
N ASN A 91 -2.19 -13.60 -14.73
CA ASN A 91 -2.60 -13.62 -13.33
C ASN A 91 -4.11 -13.44 -13.28
N LYS A 92 -4.82 -14.45 -12.76
CA LYS A 92 -6.28 -14.42 -12.63
C LYS A 92 -6.69 -13.65 -11.37
N ILE A 93 -7.91 -13.14 -11.36
CA ILE A 93 -8.55 -12.57 -10.16
C ILE A 93 -8.86 -13.73 -9.20
N LEU A 94 -8.49 -13.57 -7.94
CA LEU A 94 -8.77 -14.52 -6.85
C LEU A 94 -10.02 -14.12 -6.07
N HIS A 95 -10.15 -12.83 -5.78
CA HIS A 95 -11.20 -12.26 -4.94
C HIS A 95 -11.91 -11.13 -5.71
N PRO A 96 -12.93 -11.45 -6.54
CA PRO A 96 -13.55 -10.47 -7.45
C PRO A 96 -14.24 -9.31 -6.73
N ASP A 97 -14.56 -9.46 -5.46
CA ASP A 97 -15.22 -8.44 -4.64
C ASP A 97 -14.26 -7.67 -3.71
N ALA A 98 -12.95 -7.96 -3.77
CA ALA A 98 -11.92 -7.31 -2.97
C ALA A 98 -11.50 -5.95 -3.57
N HIS A 99 -12.38 -4.94 -3.49
CA HIS A 99 -12.08 -3.60 -3.99
C HIS A 99 -11.39 -2.73 -2.95
N LEU A 100 -10.62 -1.74 -3.43
CA LEU A 100 -10.01 -0.71 -2.59
C LEU A 100 -10.49 0.68 -3.04
N LEU A 101 -10.88 1.50 -2.08
CA LEU A 101 -11.05 2.93 -2.28
C LEU A 101 -9.85 3.66 -1.68
N MET A 102 -9.14 4.40 -2.52
CA MET A 102 -7.94 5.12 -2.12
C MET A 102 -8.28 6.58 -1.83
N TYR A 103 -7.96 6.98 -0.62
CA TYR A 103 -8.13 8.34 -0.15
C TYR A 103 -6.78 9.04 -0.10
N PHE A 104 -6.72 10.23 -0.68
CA PHE A 104 -5.61 11.12 -0.41
C PHE A 104 -5.70 11.57 1.05
N ILE A 105 -4.58 11.47 1.75
CA ILE A 105 -4.40 11.93 3.12
C ILE A 105 -3.42 13.10 3.12
N ASN A 106 -3.53 13.99 4.11
CA ASN A 106 -2.55 15.06 4.24
C ASN A 106 -1.15 14.46 4.37
N PRO A 107 -0.20 14.80 3.47
CA PRO A 107 1.12 14.22 3.49
C PRO A 107 1.81 14.49 4.84
N GLN A 108 2.09 13.42 5.57
CA GLN A 108 2.86 13.51 6.80
C GLN A 108 4.35 13.45 6.48
N ALA A 109 5.14 14.19 7.25
CA ALA A 109 6.59 14.08 7.13
C ALA A 109 6.99 12.63 7.43
N SER A 110 7.55 11.95 6.47
CA SER A 110 8.08 10.61 6.65
C SER A 110 9.58 10.59 6.35
N ILE A 111 10.28 9.68 7.01
CA ILE A 111 11.70 9.47 6.76
C ILE A 111 11.82 8.74 5.42
N PRO A 112 12.57 9.28 4.42
CA PRO A 112 12.78 8.59 3.16
C PRO A 112 13.46 7.24 3.35
N ARG A 113 13.07 6.25 2.56
CA ARG A 113 13.61 4.88 2.65
C ARG A 113 13.94 4.33 1.27
N ARG A 114 14.93 3.44 1.23
CA ARG A 114 15.14 2.53 0.12
C ARG A 114 14.52 1.20 0.45
N VAL A 115 13.61 0.74 -0.40
CA VAL A 115 12.86 -0.51 -0.23
C VAL A 115 13.21 -1.45 -1.37
N ALA A 116 13.87 -2.55 -1.04
CA ALA A 116 14.08 -3.62 -2.01
C ALA A 116 12.82 -4.47 -2.08
N ILE A 117 12.28 -4.58 -3.27
CA ILE A 117 11.07 -5.34 -3.58
C ILE A 117 11.35 -6.41 -4.62
N GLU A 118 10.48 -7.43 -4.63
CA GLU A 118 10.35 -8.37 -5.72
C GLU A 118 8.87 -8.52 -6.07
N ASN A 119 8.54 -8.42 -7.35
CA ASN A 119 7.21 -8.68 -7.88
C ASN A 119 7.31 -9.21 -9.31
N GLN A 120 6.19 -9.36 -9.99
CA GLN A 120 6.15 -9.90 -11.34
C GLN A 120 6.91 -9.10 -12.41
N PHE A 121 7.33 -7.86 -12.11
CA PHE A 121 8.22 -7.07 -12.97
C PHE A 121 9.70 -7.24 -12.59
N GLY A 122 9.99 -8.18 -11.68
CA GLY A 122 11.32 -8.52 -11.18
C GLY A 122 11.70 -7.74 -9.93
N ALA A 123 12.94 -7.96 -9.50
CA ALA A 123 13.52 -7.26 -8.37
C ALA A 123 13.82 -5.79 -8.69
N ALA A 124 13.53 -4.92 -7.74
CA ALA A 124 13.78 -3.48 -7.86
C ALA A 124 14.09 -2.86 -6.49
N VAL A 125 14.69 -1.67 -6.52
CA VAL A 125 14.81 -0.81 -5.34
C VAL A 125 13.97 0.43 -5.58
N LEU A 126 13.08 0.72 -4.65
CA LEU A 126 12.26 1.92 -4.62
C LEU A 126 12.84 2.92 -3.63
N GLU A 127 12.73 4.20 -3.94
CA GLU A 127 12.91 5.28 -2.97
C GLU A 127 11.53 5.78 -2.57
N THR A 128 11.21 5.69 -1.27
CA THR A 128 9.90 6.10 -0.75
C THR A 128 10.00 7.48 -0.12
N GLY A 129 8.95 8.27 -0.33
CA GLY A 129 8.77 9.62 0.22
C GLY A 129 7.70 9.65 1.30
N ARG A 130 6.82 10.65 1.21
CA ARG A 130 5.75 10.89 2.17
C ARG A 130 4.64 9.85 2.07
N ALA A 131 3.96 9.57 3.18
CA ALA A 131 2.68 8.88 3.16
C ALA A 131 1.62 9.81 2.58
N VAL A 132 0.92 9.38 1.54
CA VAL A 132 -0.02 10.22 0.79
C VAL A 132 -1.38 9.58 0.56
N ILE A 133 -1.51 8.27 0.69
CA ILE A 133 -2.74 7.52 0.41
C ILE A 133 -3.05 6.56 1.57
N LEU A 134 -4.33 6.50 1.91
CA LEU A 134 -4.93 5.39 2.65
C LEU A 134 -5.83 4.60 1.70
N ALA A 135 -5.52 3.33 1.46
CA ALA A 135 -6.38 2.42 0.70
C ALA A 135 -7.23 1.59 1.68
N VAL A 136 -8.53 1.54 1.40
CA VAL A 136 -9.54 1.00 2.30
C VAL A 136 -10.34 -0.08 1.60
N PRO A 137 -10.49 -1.28 2.20
CA PRO A 137 -11.42 -2.30 1.71
C PRO A 137 -12.81 -1.73 1.53
N THR A 138 -13.40 -1.94 0.35
CA THR A 138 -14.63 -1.25 -0.05
C THR A 138 -15.54 -2.20 -0.82
N GLY A 139 -16.80 -2.26 -0.42
CA GLY A 139 -17.85 -2.91 -1.18
C GLY A 139 -18.36 -2.02 -2.31
N LYS A 140 -18.84 -2.62 -3.39
CA LYS A 140 -19.28 -1.92 -4.59
C LYS A 140 -20.54 -2.52 -5.21
N ALA A 141 -21.37 -1.65 -5.82
CA ALA A 141 -22.30 -2.04 -6.86
C ALA A 141 -22.16 -1.12 -8.07
N VAL A 142 -22.23 -1.69 -9.27
CA VAL A 142 -22.18 -0.91 -10.52
C VAL A 142 -23.54 -0.27 -10.78
N VAL A 143 -23.53 1.02 -11.08
CA VAL A 143 -24.75 1.74 -11.48
C VAL A 143 -24.83 1.75 -13.00
N SER A 144 -25.91 1.17 -13.54
CA SER A 144 -26.17 1.24 -14.99
C SER A 144 -26.49 2.70 -15.39
N ALA A 145 -25.84 3.19 -16.43
CA ALA A 145 -26.00 4.56 -16.90
C ALA A 145 -27.45 4.92 -17.31
N ASN A 146 -28.28 3.91 -17.63
CA ASN A 146 -29.66 4.09 -18.09
C ASN A 146 -30.68 3.53 -17.09
N SER A 147 -30.27 3.24 -15.86
CA SER A 147 -31.18 2.67 -14.86
C SER A 147 -32.06 3.75 -14.26
N THR A 148 -33.38 3.60 -14.39
CA THR A 148 -34.39 4.33 -13.62
C THR A 148 -34.62 3.70 -12.24
N VAL A 149 -34.00 2.56 -11.97
CA VAL A 149 -34.06 1.84 -10.70
C VAL A 149 -33.04 2.44 -9.73
N PRO A 150 -33.37 2.64 -8.47
CA PRO A 150 -32.40 3.06 -7.46
C PRO A 150 -31.16 2.15 -7.49
N PRO A 151 -29.97 2.68 -7.24
CA PRO A 151 -28.74 1.88 -7.19
C PRO A 151 -28.91 0.72 -6.21
N LEU A 152 -28.48 -0.46 -6.62
CA LEU A 152 -28.44 -1.60 -5.70
C LEU A 152 -27.51 -1.27 -4.52
N PRO A 153 -27.82 -1.75 -3.30
CA PRO A 153 -26.89 -1.65 -2.21
C PRO A 153 -25.55 -2.31 -2.59
N PRO A 154 -24.42 -1.68 -2.28
CA PRO A 154 -23.13 -2.28 -2.55
C PRO A 154 -22.94 -3.55 -1.71
N ILE A 155 -22.21 -4.50 -2.27
CA ILE A 155 -21.75 -5.66 -1.52
C ILE A 155 -20.93 -5.16 -0.31
N PRO A 156 -21.03 -5.81 0.87
CA PRO A 156 -20.19 -5.46 2.01
C PRO A 156 -18.70 -5.45 1.67
N ALA A 157 -17.93 -4.59 2.34
CA ALA A 157 -16.49 -4.57 2.18
C ALA A 157 -15.90 -5.93 2.59
N PRO A 158 -14.90 -6.46 1.85
CA PRO A 158 -14.25 -7.71 2.18
C PRO A 158 -13.53 -7.62 3.53
N GLN A 159 -13.70 -8.62 4.38
CA GLN A 159 -13.10 -8.66 5.72
C GLN A 159 -11.62 -9.10 5.69
N GLU A 160 -11.24 -9.87 4.69
CA GLU A 160 -9.89 -10.46 4.59
C GLU A 160 -8.88 -9.57 3.83
N LEU A 161 -9.27 -8.37 3.44
CA LEU A 161 -8.40 -7.43 2.75
C LEU A 161 -7.92 -6.35 3.74
N ASP A 162 -6.61 -6.23 3.87
CA ASP A 162 -6.01 -5.23 4.74
C ASP A 162 -6.24 -3.79 4.26
N HIS A 163 -6.12 -2.86 5.19
CA HIS A 163 -5.90 -1.45 4.87
C HIS A 163 -4.45 -1.25 4.48
N PHE A 164 -4.20 -0.31 3.57
CA PHE A 164 -2.84 0.00 3.17
C PHE A 164 -2.54 1.48 3.34
N LYS A 165 -1.39 1.76 3.95
CA LYS A 165 -0.79 3.09 3.94
C LYS A 165 0.23 3.15 2.82
N CYS A 166 0.02 4.07 1.87
CA CYS A 166 0.83 4.15 0.67
C CYS A 166 1.68 5.41 0.67
N TYR A 167 2.92 5.22 0.30
CA TYR A 167 3.98 6.21 0.24
C TYR A 167 4.27 6.56 -1.22
N GLU A 168 4.58 7.83 -1.49
CA GLU A 168 5.19 8.21 -2.76
C GLU A 168 6.38 7.28 -3.02
N ALA A 169 6.53 6.78 -4.23
CA ALA A 169 7.61 5.87 -4.58
C ALA A 169 8.20 6.21 -5.94
N GLY A 170 9.52 6.23 -6.01
CA GLY A 170 10.30 6.35 -7.23
C GLY A 170 11.10 5.09 -7.51
N GLY A 171 11.38 4.82 -8.78
CA GLY A 171 12.18 3.68 -9.19
C GLY A 171 12.34 3.63 -10.72
N ARG A 172 12.95 2.57 -11.22
CA ARG A 172 13.18 2.40 -12.66
C ARG A 172 11.88 2.31 -13.46
N ASN A 173 11.89 2.77 -14.70
CA ASN A 173 10.81 2.55 -15.66
C ASN A 173 10.70 1.07 -16.01
N ILE A 174 9.46 0.59 -16.13
CA ILE A 174 9.15 -0.80 -16.50
C ILE A 174 8.95 -0.91 -18.03
N ASN A 175 8.15 0.01 -18.59
CA ASN A 175 7.82 0.07 -20.01
C ASN A 175 7.25 -1.24 -20.59
N ALA A 176 6.50 -1.99 -19.79
CA ALA A 176 5.88 -3.25 -20.19
C ALA A 176 4.44 -3.00 -20.65
N VAL A 177 4.05 -3.63 -21.77
CA VAL A 177 2.66 -3.63 -22.21
C VAL A 177 1.94 -4.84 -21.59
N VAL A 178 0.76 -4.59 -21.03
CA VAL A 178 -0.10 -5.60 -20.42
C VAL A 178 -1.54 -5.38 -20.85
N THR A 179 -2.33 -6.47 -20.86
CA THR A 179 -3.78 -6.41 -20.94
C THR A 179 -4.33 -6.51 -19.53
N LEU A 180 -5.13 -5.53 -19.12
CA LEU A 180 -5.85 -5.53 -17.85
C LEU A 180 -7.32 -5.82 -18.13
N GLY A 181 -7.88 -6.82 -17.43
CA GLY A 181 -9.29 -7.19 -17.53
C GLY A 181 -9.93 -7.19 -16.14
N ASP A 182 -10.90 -6.33 -15.93
CA ASP A 182 -11.68 -6.27 -14.69
C ASP A 182 -13.19 -6.27 -14.97
N GLN A 183 -14.01 -6.01 -13.96
CA GLN A 183 -15.47 -6.02 -14.10
C GLN A 183 -16.02 -4.98 -15.09
N PHE A 184 -15.24 -3.96 -15.42
CA PHE A 184 -15.70 -2.90 -16.31
C PHE A 184 -15.29 -3.15 -17.75
N ARG A 185 -14.09 -3.66 -17.99
CA ARG A 185 -13.55 -3.86 -19.33
C ARG A 185 -12.25 -4.65 -19.34
N ALA A 186 -11.82 -5.00 -20.56
CA ALA A 186 -10.44 -5.40 -20.85
C ALA A 186 -9.79 -4.36 -21.78
N ALA A 187 -8.55 -3.95 -21.47
CA ALA A 187 -7.82 -2.99 -22.28
C ALA A 187 -6.31 -3.19 -22.17
N ASN A 188 -5.60 -2.86 -23.25
CA ASN A 188 -4.14 -2.79 -23.22
C ASN A 188 -3.68 -1.46 -22.64
N THR A 189 -2.65 -1.52 -21.84
CA THR A 189 -1.98 -0.33 -21.28
C THR A 189 -0.49 -0.59 -21.16
N GLN A 190 0.30 0.48 -21.11
CA GLN A 190 1.72 0.41 -20.81
C GLN A 190 1.96 0.73 -19.34
N VAL A 191 2.65 -0.16 -18.65
CA VAL A 191 3.12 0.06 -17.28
C VAL A 191 4.40 0.89 -17.35
N LEU A 192 4.41 2.04 -16.69
CA LEU A 192 5.48 3.04 -16.81
C LEU A 192 6.49 2.91 -15.68
N ARG A 193 6.23 3.54 -14.54
CA ARG A 193 7.12 3.61 -13.39
C ARG A 193 6.38 3.42 -12.08
N PRO A 194 7.04 2.97 -11.00
CA PRO A 194 6.42 2.97 -9.70
C PRO A 194 6.08 4.41 -9.27
N ALA A 195 4.94 4.57 -8.60
CA ALA A 195 4.48 5.83 -8.05
C ALA A 195 4.09 5.72 -6.58
N LEU A 196 3.60 4.54 -6.14
CA LEU A 196 3.26 4.27 -4.75
C LEU A 196 3.85 2.93 -4.30
N PHE A 197 4.28 2.88 -3.05
CA PHE A 197 4.54 1.65 -2.32
C PHE A 197 3.65 1.60 -1.09
N CYS A 198 2.89 0.51 -0.92
CA CYS A 198 1.85 0.39 0.09
C CYS A 198 2.19 -0.73 1.08
N ASN A 199 2.24 -0.39 2.35
CA ASN A 199 2.33 -1.35 3.45
C ASN A 199 0.93 -1.64 4.00
N PRO A 200 0.63 -2.89 4.42
CA PRO A 200 -0.50 -3.14 5.30
C PRO A 200 -0.39 -2.25 6.53
N THR A 201 -1.51 -1.69 6.97
CA THR A 201 -1.52 -0.73 8.08
C THR A 201 -2.61 -1.05 9.10
N THR A 202 -2.25 -0.98 10.37
CA THR A 202 -3.24 -0.90 11.45
C THR A 202 -3.91 0.46 11.38
N LYS A 203 -5.22 0.47 11.54
CA LYS A 203 -6.02 1.69 11.57
C LYS A 203 -6.83 1.75 12.84
N THR A 204 -6.71 2.84 13.57
CA THR A 204 -7.50 3.13 14.76
C THR A 204 -8.40 4.33 14.51
N LEU A 205 -9.71 4.10 14.47
CA LEU A 205 -10.71 5.17 14.38
C LEU A 205 -10.92 5.75 15.78
N LEU A 206 -10.92 7.07 15.86
CA LEU A 206 -11.19 7.81 17.09
C LEU A 206 -12.61 8.40 17.02
N ASN A 207 -13.48 8.01 17.93
CA ASN A 207 -14.79 8.64 18.07
C ASN A 207 -14.62 9.98 18.77
N ALA A 208 -14.84 11.07 18.05
CA ALA A 208 -14.66 12.43 18.56
C ALA A 208 -15.57 12.78 19.76
N THR A 209 -16.72 12.11 19.88
CA THR A 209 -17.70 12.40 20.93
C THR A 209 -17.44 11.60 22.21
N THR A 210 -17.06 10.32 22.06
CA THR A 210 -16.92 9.40 23.21
C THR A 210 -15.48 9.15 23.61
N GLY A 211 -14.50 9.52 22.76
CA GLY A 211 -13.09 9.17 22.91
C GLY A 211 -12.81 7.67 22.68
N ALA A 212 -13.82 6.87 22.34
CA ALA A 212 -13.62 5.46 22.09
C ALA A 212 -12.77 5.24 20.85
N ALA A 213 -11.86 4.27 20.92
CA ALA A 213 -10.99 3.88 19.83
C ALA A 213 -11.39 2.48 19.29
N VAL A 214 -11.52 2.34 17.98
CA VAL A 214 -11.76 1.05 17.32
C VAL A 214 -10.58 0.78 16.39
N THR A 215 -9.84 -0.28 16.69
CA THR A 215 -8.65 -0.67 15.93
C THR A 215 -8.95 -1.84 15.02
N THR A 216 -8.58 -1.70 13.73
CA THR A 216 -8.55 -2.79 12.76
C THR A 216 -7.09 -3.26 12.66
N PRO A 217 -6.79 -4.52 13.04
CA PRO A 217 -5.44 -5.06 12.96
C PRO A 217 -5.02 -5.33 11.52
N ILE A 218 -3.76 -5.67 11.32
CA ILE A 218 -3.23 -6.20 10.06
C ILE A 218 -3.41 -7.73 10.09
N GLU A 219 -4.06 -8.28 9.07
CA GLU A 219 -4.25 -9.73 8.89
C GLU A 219 -3.07 -10.36 8.13
N HIS A 220 -2.56 -9.66 7.11
CA HIS A 220 -1.53 -10.14 6.20
C HIS A 220 -0.32 -9.20 6.17
N PRO A 221 0.55 -9.22 7.17
CA PRO A 221 1.64 -8.22 7.32
C PRO A 221 2.69 -8.24 6.21
N LEU A 222 2.71 -9.27 5.37
CA LEU A 222 3.62 -9.39 4.22
C LEU A 222 2.97 -9.07 2.87
N SER A 223 1.68 -8.73 2.85
CA SER A 223 0.92 -8.42 1.64
C SER A 223 1.09 -6.96 1.22
N HIS A 224 2.21 -6.63 0.60
CA HIS A 224 2.50 -5.28 0.12
C HIS A 224 2.02 -5.09 -1.32
N LEU A 225 1.75 -3.83 -1.70
CA LEU A 225 1.45 -3.44 -3.07
C LEU A 225 2.50 -2.43 -3.58
N THR A 226 2.88 -2.58 -4.84
CA THR A 226 3.54 -1.52 -5.59
C THR A 226 2.61 -1.05 -6.69
N CYS A 227 2.24 0.24 -6.68
CA CYS A 227 1.39 0.82 -7.70
C CYS A 227 2.23 1.56 -8.73
N TYR A 228 2.06 1.18 -9.97
CA TYR A 228 2.74 1.72 -11.13
C TYR A 228 1.80 2.65 -11.88
N LEU A 229 2.31 3.79 -12.32
CA LEU A 229 1.62 4.59 -13.34
C LEU A 229 1.49 3.76 -14.61
N THR A 230 0.36 3.89 -15.26
CA THR A 230 0.11 3.31 -16.58
C THR A 230 -0.24 4.41 -17.57
N THR A 231 -0.13 4.11 -18.87
CA THR A 231 -0.73 4.99 -19.87
C THR A 231 -2.23 5.08 -19.60
N PRO A 232 -2.79 6.28 -19.43
CA PRO A 232 -4.20 6.44 -19.14
C PRO A 232 -5.09 5.81 -20.20
N VAL A 233 -6.09 5.05 -19.76
CA VAL A 233 -7.10 4.47 -20.65
C VAL A 233 -8.45 5.06 -20.28
N ALA A 234 -9.08 5.81 -21.20
CA ALA A 234 -10.35 6.49 -20.97
C ALA A 234 -11.45 5.50 -20.58
N PHE A 235 -12.20 5.84 -19.55
CA PHE A 235 -13.36 5.10 -19.05
C PHE A 235 -14.38 6.10 -18.53
N GLN A 236 -15.64 5.70 -18.46
CA GLN A 236 -16.69 6.43 -17.76
C GLN A 236 -17.68 5.42 -17.18
N GLY A 237 -17.89 5.50 -15.88
CA GLY A 237 -18.82 4.64 -15.15
C GLY A 237 -19.16 5.23 -13.81
N THR A 238 -20.19 4.67 -13.18
CA THR A 238 -20.62 5.07 -11.84
C THR A 238 -20.79 3.84 -10.97
N VAL A 239 -20.32 3.95 -9.74
CA VAL A 239 -20.50 2.90 -8.74
C VAL A 239 -21.12 3.49 -7.49
N THR A 240 -21.95 2.72 -6.79
CA THR A 240 -22.23 2.95 -5.38
C THR A 240 -21.16 2.22 -4.57
N TYR A 241 -20.81 2.73 -3.41
CA TYR A 241 -19.82 2.09 -2.56
C TYR A 241 -20.23 2.11 -1.09
N ASN A 242 -19.63 1.18 -0.36
CA ASN A 242 -19.76 1.10 1.08
C ASN A 242 -18.42 0.71 1.70
N ASN A 243 -18.01 1.47 2.70
CA ASN A 243 -16.89 1.15 3.59
C ASN A 243 -17.12 1.83 4.95
N GLN A 244 -16.18 1.70 5.84
CA GLN A 244 -16.26 2.17 7.21
C GLN A 244 -16.43 3.69 7.39
N PHE A 245 -16.22 4.51 6.34
CA PHE A 245 -16.40 5.96 6.37
C PHE A 245 -17.77 6.40 5.85
N VAL A 246 -18.52 5.46 5.30
CA VAL A 246 -19.87 5.72 4.80
C VAL A 246 -20.87 5.60 5.95
N THR A 247 -21.74 6.58 6.06
CA THR A 247 -22.83 6.52 7.04
C THR A 247 -23.70 5.29 6.80
N PRO A 248 -23.94 4.44 7.82
CA PRO A 248 -24.77 3.26 7.66
C PRO A 248 -26.12 3.55 7.01
N GLY A 249 -26.49 2.75 6.02
CA GLY A 249 -27.74 2.91 5.27
C GLY A 249 -27.69 3.94 4.14
N THR A 250 -26.56 4.62 3.93
CA THR A 250 -26.33 5.47 2.76
C THR A 250 -25.45 4.73 1.75
N PHE A 251 -25.67 5.01 0.47
CA PHE A 251 -24.88 4.40 -0.62
C PHE A 251 -24.43 5.52 -1.56
N PRO A 252 -23.38 6.25 -1.18
CA PRO A 252 -22.87 7.32 -2.02
C PRO A 252 -22.36 6.76 -3.34
N THR A 253 -22.36 7.61 -4.36
CA THR A 253 -21.91 7.27 -5.70
C THR A 253 -20.58 7.92 -5.99
N LEU A 254 -19.76 7.23 -6.82
CA LEU A 254 -18.54 7.76 -7.40
C LEU A 254 -18.62 7.65 -8.93
N THR A 255 -18.27 8.72 -9.60
CA THR A 255 -18.02 8.69 -11.04
C THR A 255 -16.57 8.31 -11.26
N LEU A 256 -16.38 7.24 -12.02
CA LEU A 256 -15.08 6.76 -12.40
C LEU A 256 -14.74 7.29 -13.80
N SER A 257 -13.50 7.70 -13.98
CA SER A 257 -13.01 8.17 -15.27
C SER A 257 -11.93 7.24 -15.82
N GLN A 258 -10.79 7.73 -16.23
CA GLN A 258 -9.70 6.90 -16.78
C GLN A 258 -9.02 6.03 -15.73
N SER A 259 -8.49 4.88 -16.15
CA SER A 259 -7.57 4.10 -15.32
C SER A 259 -6.14 4.63 -15.51
N GLU A 260 -5.41 4.79 -14.42
CA GLU A 260 -4.06 5.38 -14.42
C GLU A 260 -3.04 4.57 -13.62
N PHE A 261 -3.47 3.60 -12.82
CA PHE A 261 -2.56 2.82 -11.99
C PHE A 261 -2.84 1.34 -12.08
N LEU A 262 -1.77 0.58 -12.06
CA LEU A 262 -1.78 -0.86 -11.79
C LEU A 262 -1.05 -1.11 -10.49
N CYS A 263 -1.75 -1.58 -9.47
CA CYS A 263 -1.15 -2.03 -8.22
C CYS A 263 -0.94 -3.54 -8.27
N VAL A 264 0.25 -3.99 -7.92
CA VAL A 264 0.64 -5.40 -7.98
C VAL A 264 1.14 -5.89 -6.64
N PRO A 265 0.82 -7.14 -6.25
CA PRO A 265 1.41 -7.78 -5.09
C PRO A 265 2.92 -7.77 -5.16
N SER A 266 3.56 -7.37 -4.08
CA SER A 266 5.02 -7.22 -4.01
C SER A 266 5.55 -7.79 -2.71
N ALA A 267 6.63 -8.58 -2.81
CA ALA A 267 7.41 -8.96 -1.65
C ALA A 267 8.32 -7.80 -1.25
N LYS A 268 8.29 -7.39 0.01
CA LYS A 268 9.24 -6.43 0.57
C LYS A 268 10.40 -7.21 1.18
N VAL A 269 11.53 -7.24 0.48
CA VAL A 269 12.70 -8.05 0.86
C VAL A 269 13.43 -7.41 2.04
N ARG A 270 13.67 -6.10 1.96
CA ARG A 270 14.30 -5.30 3.01
C ARG A 270 14.04 -3.82 2.78
N TRP A 271 14.27 -3.02 3.82
CA TRP A 271 14.26 -1.57 3.69
C TRP A 271 15.33 -0.94 4.58
N LEU A 272 15.78 0.25 4.18
CA LEU A 272 16.79 1.03 4.88
C LEU A 272 16.34 2.50 4.89
N VAL A 273 16.58 3.17 6.01
CA VAL A 273 16.40 4.62 6.12
C VAL A 273 17.48 5.31 5.29
N ILE A 274 17.10 6.34 4.52
CA ILE A 274 18.04 7.22 3.85
C ILE A 274 18.43 8.31 4.87
N PRO A 275 19.67 8.39 5.31
CA PRO A 275 20.08 9.44 6.25
C PRO A 275 19.94 10.81 5.56
N PRO A 276 19.56 11.86 6.33
CA PRO A 276 19.56 13.22 5.82
C PRO A 276 20.97 13.56 5.31
N PRO A 277 21.08 14.42 4.25
CA PRO A 277 22.38 14.86 3.78
C PRO A 277 23.16 15.48 4.95
N ALA A 278 24.44 15.13 5.07
CA ALA A 278 25.30 15.70 6.09
C ALA A 278 25.28 17.24 5.92
N VAL A 279 24.87 17.94 6.95
CA VAL A 279 24.98 19.39 6.97
C VAL A 279 26.48 19.70 6.95
N SER A 280 26.98 20.19 5.82
CA SER A 280 28.35 20.70 5.75
C SER A 280 28.43 21.84 6.77
N SER A 281 29.12 21.60 7.89
CA SER A 281 29.52 22.69 8.78
C SER A 281 30.39 23.61 7.93
N GLY A 282 29.86 24.76 7.54
CA GLY A 282 30.65 25.78 6.88
C GLY A 282 31.90 26.08 7.71
N PRO A 283 33.01 26.51 7.10
CA PRO A 283 34.20 26.87 7.83
C PRO A 283 33.81 27.89 8.92
N PRO A 284 34.39 27.78 10.13
CA PRO A 284 34.11 28.76 11.19
C PRO A 284 34.41 30.15 10.62
N ALA A 285 33.47 31.08 10.80
CA ALA A 285 33.67 32.47 10.41
C ALA A 285 34.94 32.95 11.12
N GLY A 286 35.96 33.26 10.31
CA GLY A 286 37.26 33.71 10.81
C GLY A 286 37.09 34.95 11.67
N SER A 287 37.68 34.87 12.82
CA SER A 287 37.91 36.02 13.75
C SER A 287 38.81 37.06 13.13
#